data_66362bea04f919d7a5fd722e1bc3e22c
#
_entry.id   66362bea04f919d7a5fd722e1bc3e22c
#
_cell.length_a   1.000
_cell.length_b   1.000
_cell.length_c   1.000
_cell.angle_alpha   90.00
_cell.angle_beta   90.00
_cell.angle_gamma   90.00
#
_symmetry.space_group_name_H-M   'P 1'
#
loop_
_entity.id
_entity.type
_entity.pdbx_description
1 polymer ?
#
loop_
_entity_poly.entity_id
_entity_poly.type
_entity_poly.pdbx_seq_one_letter_code
_entity_poly.pdbx_strand_id
1 'polypeptide(L)'
;DWNKFPKLEGDVADSWNVSSDGLTYTFKIKKGIKFHDGTPLTSKDVKATYDRLRNPPEGVISVRKALFSSISGITTPDDNTVVFKLSSPDAFMLDGFASPFNAIYSAKDIAKDPKWHLKNINGTGPYKFVAHKKGESWKAEKFADFHHGDNCLDGTESFRIKKVAEPLIGGQIMAEWRGTAPPERVLLKKEMGDNVSFQAKTLMTLWVVSLNSKTKAFQNKKVRQAINMCIDRHTGLKKLAKITFTAPRPSGYLLYDTFYALPDEELYKIPG
;
A
#
# COMPACT_ATOMS: atom_id res chain seq x y z
N ASP A 1 4.59 16.09 -4.14
CA ASP A 1 5.95 16.35 -4.60
C ASP A 1 6.88 15.34 -3.95
N TRP A 2 7.31 14.34 -4.71
CA TRP A 2 8.15 13.22 -4.26
C TRP A 2 9.57 13.66 -3.84
N ASN A 3 9.94 14.89 -4.14
CA ASN A 3 11.20 15.50 -3.72
C ASN A 3 11.13 16.11 -2.31
N LYS A 4 9.94 16.10 -1.69
CA LYS A 4 9.75 16.53 -0.31
C LYS A 4 9.37 15.35 0.54
N PHE A 5 9.83 15.35 1.78
CA PHE A 5 9.41 14.36 2.78
C PHE A 5 7.87 14.34 2.84
N PRO A 6 7.20 13.20 2.68
CA PRO A 6 5.75 13.15 2.75
C PRO A 6 5.30 13.59 4.15
N LYS A 7 4.40 14.56 4.21
CA LYS A 7 3.76 14.96 5.46
C LYS A 7 2.73 13.90 5.82
N LEU A 8 2.82 13.38 7.04
CA LEU A 8 1.79 12.50 7.58
C LEU A 8 0.55 13.33 7.93
N GLU A 9 -0.60 12.84 7.54
CA GLU A 9 -1.90 13.44 7.83
C GLU A 9 -2.80 12.42 8.53
N GLY A 10 -3.72 12.91 9.36
CA GLY A 10 -4.66 12.04 10.07
C GLY A 10 -5.81 11.60 9.17
N ASP A 11 -6.11 10.31 9.16
CA ASP A 11 -7.31 9.72 8.58
C ASP A 11 -8.31 9.38 9.69
N VAL A 12 -8.22 8.20 10.28
CA VAL A 12 -9.00 7.80 11.47
C VAL A 12 -8.52 8.57 12.71
N ALA A 13 -7.22 8.84 12.82
CA ALA A 13 -6.67 9.67 13.89
C ALA A 13 -6.89 11.16 13.58
N ASP A 14 -7.38 11.89 14.56
CA ASP A 14 -7.46 13.37 14.54
C ASP A 14 -6.09 14.00 14.81
N SER A 15 -5.38 13.46 15.79
CA SER A 15 -4.06 13.92 16.20
C SER A 15 -3.26 12.81 16.85
N TRP A 16 -1.95 13.02 16.97
CA TRP A 16 -1.07 12.10 17.69
C TRP A 16 0.06 12.84 18.38
N ASN A 17 0.62 12.19 19.39
CA ASN A 17 1.80 12.63 20.10
C ASN A 17 2.76 11.48 20.30
N VAL A 18 4.06 11.73 20.18
CA VAL A 18 5.14 10.78 20.46
C VAL A 18 5.93 11.32 21.64
N SER A 19 6.16 10.48 22.65
CA SER A 19 6.99 10.86 23.81
C SER A 19 8.44 11.15 23.39
N SER A 20 9.14 11.96 24.17
CA SER A 20 10.53 12.39 23.87
C SER A 20 11.52 11.22 23.77
N ASP A 21 11.26 10.10 24.45
CA ASP A 21 12.04 8.87 24.39
C ASP A 21 11.67 7.98 23.17
N GLY A 22 10.65 8.36 22.39
CA GLY A 22 10.18 7.60 21.21
C GLY A 22 9.49 6.28 21.54
N LEU A 23 9.12 6.04 22.82
CA LEU A 23 8.56 4.76 23.26
C LEU A 23 7.05 4.75 23.41
N THR A 24 6.40 5.92 23.45
CA THR A 24 4.96 6.02 23.64
C THR A 24 4.32 6.84 22.52
N TYR A 25 3.36 6.24 21.83
CA TYR A 25 2.58 6.89 20.76
C TYR A 25 1.13 6.97 21.21
N THR A 26 0.62 8.17 21.37
CA THR A 26 -0.77 8.43 21.76
C THR A 26 -1.53 9.01 20.59
N PHE A 27 -2.59 8.33 20.15
CA PHE A 27 -3.48 8.78 19.08
C PHE A 27 -4.84 9.18 19.64
N LYS A 28 -5.36 10.28 19.15
CA LYS A 28 -6.76 10.68 19.34
C LYS A 28 -7.55 10.28 18.10
N ILE A 29 -8.59 9.47 18.30
CA ILE A 29 -9.46 8.99 17.23
C ILE A 29 -10.56 10.01 16.97
N LYS A 30 -10.83 10.31 15.70
CA LYS A 30 -11.95 11.17 15.29
C LYS A 30 -13.27 10.60 15.80
N LYS A 31 -14.11 11.46 16.35
CA LYS A 31 -15.45 11.08 16.80
C LYS A 31 -16.40 10.93 15.60
N GLY A 32 -17.37 10.04 15.72
CA GLY A 32 -18.45 9.90 14.74
C GLY A 32 -18.10 9.06 13.51
N ILE A 33 -16.91 8.47 13.44
CA ILE A 33 -16.58 7.50 12.37
C ILE A 33 -17.45 6.27 12.55
N LYS A 34 -18.05 5.80 11.45
CA LYS A 34 -18.87 4.58 11.41
C LYS A 34 -18.27 3.55 10.48
N PHE A 35 -18.41 2.31 10.86
CA PHE A 35 -18.25 1.18 9.92
C PHE A 35 -19.40 1.13 8.91
N HIS A 36 -19.23 0.37 7.83
CA HIS A 36 -20.25 0.20 6.79
C HIS A 36 -21.55 -0.41 7.29
N ASP A 37 -21.53 -1.14 8.41
CA ASP A 37 -22.72 -1.68 9.08
C ASP A 37 -23.39 -0.65 10.01
N GLY A 38 -22.90 0.59 10.07
CA GLY A 38 -23.41 1.67 10.92
C GLY A 38 -22.88 1.67 12.36
N THR A 39 -22.11 0.66 12.77
CA THR A 39 -21.52 0.65 14.12
C THR A 39 -20.41 1.69 14.26
N PRO A 40 -20.28 2.37 15.43
CA PRO A 40 -19.24 3.35 15.64
C PRO A 40 -17.85 2.71 15.71
N LEU A 41 -16.84 3.37 15.13
CA LEU A 41 -15.44 3.03 15.32
C LEU A 41 -14.95 3.63 16.66
N THR A 42 -14.24 2.82 17.43
CA THR A 42 -13.64 3.21 18.71
C THR A 42 -12.17 2.81 18.82
N SER A 43 -11.51 3.24 19.86
CA SER A 43 -10.16 2.85 20.20
C SER A 43 -9.99 1.32 20.36
N LYS A 44 -11.06 0.62 20.74
CA LYS A 44 -11.07 -0.86 20.87
C LYS A 44 -10.88 -1.55 19.53
N ASP A 45 -11.43 -0.99 18.46
CA ASP A 45 -11.28 -1.51 17.09
C ASP A 45 -9.84 -1.37 16.60
N VAL A 46 -9.23 -0.20 16.86
CA VAL A 46 -7.81 0.04 16.58
C VAL A 46 -6.94 -0.96 17.34
N LYS A 47 -7.17 -1.09 18.66
CA LYS A 47 -6.42 -2.06 19.48
C LYS A 47 -6.58 -3.49 18.96
N ALA A 48 -7.79 -3.94 18.69
CA ALA A 48 -8.08 -5.31 18.20
C ALA A 48 -7.36 -5.56 16.85
N THR A 49 -7.36 -4.58 15.96
CA THR A 49 -6.67 -4.66 14.67
C THR A 49 -5.17 -4.86 14.86
N TYR A 50 -4.51 -4.01 15.64
CA TYR A 50 -3.06 -4.09 15.84
C TYR A 50 -2.64 -5.28 16.71
N ASP A 51 -3.45 -5.70 17.67
CA ASP A 51 -3.22 -6.95 18.41
C ASP A 51 -3.27 -8.16 17.46
N ARG A 52 -4.22 -8.18 16.52
CA ARG A 52 -4.32 -9.23 15.49
C ARG A 52 -3.14 -9.20 14.52
N LEU A 53 -2.63 -8.01 14.14
CA LEU A 53 -1.48 -7.88 13.25
C LEU A 53 -0.20 -8.41 13.89
N ARG A 54 0.07 -8.06 15.15
CA ARG A 54 1.31 -8.44 15.87
C ARG A 54 1.26 -9.83 16.47
N ASN A 55 0.08 -10.28 16.91
CA ASN A 55 -0.17 -11.59 17.51
C ASN A 55 -1.33 -12.28 16.80
N PRO A 56 -1.13 -12.72 15.53
CA PRO A 56 -2.21 -13.35 14.79
C PRO A 56 -2.68 -14.64 15.47
N PRO A 57 -4.00 -14.91 15.48
CA PRO A 57 -4.54 -16.16 15.97
C PRO A 57 -4.03 -17.37 15.17
N GLU A 58 -4.17 -18.56 15.73
CA GLU A 58 -3.77 -19.79 15.05
C GLU A 58 -4.43 -19.92 13.66
N GLY A 59 -3.62 -20.31 12.68
CA GLY A 59 -4.05 -20.44 11.27
C GLY A 59 -4.28 -19.13 10.53
N VAL A 60 -3.93 -17.98 11.14
CA VAL A 60 -3.91 -16.65 10.49
C VAL A 60 -2.47 -16.21 10.26
N ILE A 61 -2.14 -15.87 9.01
CA ILE A 61 -0.82 -15.35 8.66
C ILE A 61 -0.88 -13.83 8.63
N SER A 62 -0.05 -13.18 9.44
CA SER A 62 0.18 -11.74 9.39
C SER A 62 1.54 -11.44 8.76
N VAL A 63 1.54 -10.98 7.52
CA VAL A 63 2.75 -10.57 6.80
C VAL A 63 3.39 -9.31 7.40
N ARG A 64 2.66 -8.58 8.24
CA ARG A 64 3.10 -7.34 8.92
C ARG A 64 3.50 -7.52 10.37
N LYS A 65 3.47 -8.75 10.88
CA LYS A 65 3.86 -9.04 12.27
C LYS A 65 5.24 -8.45 12.62
N ALA A 66 6.21 -8.59 11.72
CA ALA A 66 7.56 -8.07 11.92
C ALA A 66 7.61 -6.53 12.03
N LEU A 67 6.79 -5.82 11.24
CA LEU A 67 6.73 -4.34 11.25
C LEU A 67 6.29 -3.79 12.62
N PHE A 68 5.43 -4.50 13.32
CA PHE A 68 4.88 -4.08 14.62
C PHE A 68 5.45 -4.88 15.80
N SER A 69 6.59 -5.55 15.62
CA SER A 69 7.21 -6.39 16.65
C SER A 69 7.74 -5.60 17.85
N SER A 70 8.09 -4.33 17.66
CA SER A 70 8.53 -3.44 18.75
C SER A 70 7.38 -2.97 19.66
N ILE A 71 6.10 -3.13 19.26
CA ILE A 71 4.98 -2.78 20.13
C ILE A 71 4.90 -3.78 21.29
N SER A 72 5.16 -3.33 22.51
CA SER A 72 5.06 -4.11 23.73
C SER A 72 3.65 -4.14 24.33
N GLY A 73 2.87 -3.08 24.12
CA GLY A 73 1.52 -2.98 24.66
C GLY A 73 0.65 -1.96 23.93
N ILE A 74 -0.67 -2.19 23.96
CA ILE A 74 -1.68 -1.27 23.43
C ILE A 74 -2.77 -1.11 24.50
N THR A 75 -3.04 0.16 24.88
CA THR A 75 -4.11 0.49 25.83
C THR A 75 -5.10 1.46 25.22
N THR A 76 -6.32 1.41 25.71
CA THR A 76 -7.46 2.25 25.28
C THR A 76 -8.10 2.88 26.49
N PRO A 77 -7.56 4.02 27.00
CA PRO A 77 -8.03 4.66 28.22
C PRO A 77 -9.50 5.11 28.12
N ASP A 78 -9.92 5.50 26.92
CA ASP A 78 -11.28 5.87 26.57
C ASP A 78 -11.61 5.43 25.13
N ASP A 79 -12.84 5.63 24.69
CA ASP A 79 -13.30 5.20 23.36
C ASP A 79 -12.61 5.96 22.19
N ASN A 80 -11.95 7.09 22.45
CA ASN A 80 -11.29 7.91 21.43
C ASN A 80 -9.78 8.04 21.61
N THR A 81 -9.17 7.30 22.54
CA THR A 81 -7.71 7.35 22.78
C THR A 81 -7.09 5.98 22.70
N VAL A 82 -6.06 5.85 21.86
CA VAL A 82 -5.22 4.65 21.76
C VAL A 82 -3.79 5.01 22.12
N VAL A 83 -3.17 4.20 22.97
CA VAL A 83 -1.77 4.38 23.38
C VAL A 83 -1.00 3.11 23.03
N PHE A 84 0.02 3.26 22.18
CA PHE A 84 0.97 2.21 21.85
C PHE A 84 2.26 2.42 22.66
N LYS A 85 2.73 1.37 23.31
CA LYS A 85 4.03 1.33 23.97
C LYS A 85 4.99 0.45 23.19
N LEU A 86 6.19 0.92 22.95
CA LEU A 86 7.25 0.21 22.26
C LEU A 86 8.29 -0.32 23.27
N SER A 87 8.93 -1.42 22.95
CA SER A 87 10.07 -1.98 23.69
C SER A 87 11.40 -1.30 23.33
N SER A 88 11.47 -0.67 22.18
CA SER A 88 12.60 0.12 21.69
C SER A 88 12.10 1.20 20.73
N PRO A 89 12.80 2.35 20.62
CA PRO A 89 12.44 3.39 19.66
C PRO A 89 12.50 2.87 18.22
N ASP A 90 11.53 3.29 17.41
CA ASP A 90 11.42 2.91 16.00
C ASP A 90 11.12 4.16 15.16
N ALA A 91 12.10 4.59 14.37
CA ALA A 91 11.99 5.79 13.54
C ALA A 91 10.94 5.68 12.43
N PHE A 92 10.56 4.45 12.01
CA PHE A 92 9.60 4.19 10.96
C PHE A 92 8.21 3.83 11.47
N MET A 93 7.97 3.86 12.78
CA MET A 93 6.70 3.44 13.35
C MET A 93 5.51 4.28 12.85
N LEU A 94 5.66 5.61 12.73
CA LEU A 94 4.60 6.48 12.19
C LEU A 94 4.28 6.15 10.73
N ASP A 95 5.29 5.93 9.90
CA ASP A 95 5.09 5.49 8.51
C ASP A 95 4.42 4.12 8.45
N GLY A 96 4.78 3.25 9.38
CA GLY A 96 4.11 1.96 9.56
C GLY A 96 2.63 2.11 9.85
N PHE A 97 2.24 2.99 10.76
CA PHE A 97 0.84 3.28 11.07
C PHE A 97 0.10 3.91 9.88
N ALA A 98 0.74 4.78 9.12
CA ALA A 98 0.17 5.46 7.95
C ALA A 98 0.06 4.56 6.71
N SER A 99 0.51 3.31 6.76
CA SER A 99 0.44 2.40 5.62
C SER A 99 -1.02 2.11 5.24
N PRO A 100 -1.42 2.27 3.95
CA PRO A 100 -2.79 2.03 3.48
C PRO A 100 -3.22 0.56 3.61
N PHE A 101 -2.28 -0.32 3.90
CA PHE A 101 -2.57 -1.74 4.12
C PHE A 101 -2.97 -2.07 5.57
N ASN A 102 -3.02 -1.09 6.46
CA ASN A 102 -3.39 -1.28 7.87
C ASN A 102 -4.81 -0.77 8.13
N ALA A 103 -5.76 -1.19 7.29
CA ALA A 103 -7.18 -0.89 7.48
C ALA A 103 -7.64 -1.37 8.87
N ILE A 104 -8.41 -0.53 9.55
CA ILE A 104 -8.97 -0.85 10.87
C ILE A 104 -10.16 -1.79 10.70
N TYR A 105 -10.14 -2.90 11.42
CA TYR A 105 -11.20 -3.88 11.49
C TYR A 105 -12.05 -3.70 12.74
N SER A 106 -13.34 -3.98 12.64
CA SER A 106 -14.22 -4.01 13.79
C SER A 106 -13.79 -5.10 14.80
N ALA A 107 -13.62 -4.73 16.06
CA ALA A 107 -13.31 -5.65 17.14
C ALA A 107 -14.39 -6.74 17.29
N LYS A 108 -15.65 -6.36 17.10
CA LYS A 108 -16.81 -7.25 17.09
C LYS A 108 -16.69 -8.32 15.99
N ASP A 109 -16.24 -7.93 14.78
CA ASP A 109 -16.12 -8.87 13.67
C ASP A 109 -14.90 -9.80 13.84
N ILE A 110 -13.78 -9.28 14.35
CA ILE A 110 -12.62 -10.10 14.74
C ILE A 110 -13.02 -11.16 15.79
N ALA A 111 -13.86 -10.78 16.76
CA ALA A 111 -14.29 -11.68 17.84
C ALA A 111 -15.26 -12.79 17.37
N LYS A 112 -16.02 -12.57 16.28
CA LYS A 112 -16.93 -13.59 15.71
C LYS A 112 -16.16 -14.79 15.16
N ASP A 113 -15.13 -14.54 14.37
CA ASP A 113 -14.27 -15.54 13.73
C ASP A 113 -12.95 -14.88 13.34
N PRO A 114 -11.78 -15.43 13.73
CA PRO A 114 -10.48 -14.96 13.30
C PRO A 114 -10.31 -14.88 11.77
N LYS A 115 -11.10 -15.64 11.02
CA LYS A 115 -11.10 -15.70 9.54
C LYS A 115 -12.29 -14.98 8.90
N TRP A 116 -13.12 -14.27 9.68
CA TRP A 116 -14.33 -13.58 9.19
C TRP A 116 -14.05 -12.70 7.97
N HIS A 117 -12.95 -11.95 8.00
CA HIS A 117 -12.54 -11.03 6.94
C HIS A 117 -12.08 -11.70 5.63
N LEU A 118 -11.93 -13.03 5.60
CA LEU A 118 -11.67 -13.74 4.33
C LEU A 118 -12.91 -13.80 3.43
N LYS A 119 -14.10 -13.63 4.00
CA LYS A 119 -15.38 -13.73 3.29
C LYS A 119 -16.24 -12.48 3.42
N ASN A 120 -15.90 -11.57 4.33
CA ASN A 120 -16.72 -10.41 4.65
C ASN A 120 -15.85 -9.15 4.66
N ILE A 121 -16.45 -8.02 4.31
CA ILE A 121 -15.83 -6.70 4.34
C ILE A 121 -16.73 -5.76 5.13
N ASN A 122 -16.18 -5.19 6.20
CA ASN A 122 -16.80 -4.15 7.00
C ASN A 122 -15.71 -3.14 7.35
N GLY A 123 -15.69 -2.02 6.67
CA GLY A 123 -14.67 -0.98 6.82
C GLY A 123 -15.29 0.37 7.10
N THR A 124 -14.46 1.41 7.11
CA THR A 124 -14.86 2.81 7.33
C THR A 124 -14.56 3.70 6.12
N GLY A 125 -14.24 3.07 4.99
CA GLY A 125 -13.87 3.76 3.76
C GLY A 125 -15.05 4.37 3.00
N PRO A 126 -14.77 5.10 1.89
CA PRO A 126 -15.78 5.84 1.14
C PRO A 126 -16.82 4.98 0.42
N TYR A 127 -16.53 3.69 0.21
CA TYR A 127 -17.40 2.78 -0.52
C TYR A 127 -17.63 1.49 0.24
N LYS A 128 -18.88 1.06 0.29
CA LYS A 128 -19.34 -0.21 0.87
C LYS A 128 -19.26 -1.32 -0.17
N PHE A 129 -18.80 -2.48 0.26
CA PHE A 129 -18.77 -3.68 -0.55
C PHE A 129 -20.20 -4.14 -0.94
N VAL A 130 -20.38 -4.45 -2.21
CA VAL A 130 -21.63 -4.99 -2.75
C VAL A 130 -21.45 -6.43 -3.22
N ALA A 131 -20.48 -6.68 -4.10
CA ALA A 131 -20.28 -7.98 -4.70
C ALA A 131 -18.84 -8.23 -5.16
N HIS A 132 -18.44 -9.49 -5.15
CA HIS A 132 -17.18 -9.95 -5.73
C HIS A 132 -17.40 -11.25 -6.49
N LYS A 133 -17.18 -11.19 -7.80
CA LYS A 133 -17.09 -12.38 -8.65
C LYS A 133 -15.61 -12.70 -8.85
N LYS A 134 -15.16 -13.78 -8.21
CA LYS A 134 -13.73 -14.16 -8.19
C LYS A 134 -13.16 -14.28 -9.60
N GLY A 135 -12.14 -13.47 -9.89
CA GLY A 135 -11.48 -13.46 -11.19
C GLY A 135 -12.17 -12.62 -12.27
N GLU A 136 -13.33 -12.04 -12.01
CA GLU A 136 -14.10 -11.23 -12.95
C GLU A 136 -14.23 -9.78 -12.50
N SER A 137 -14.96 -9.52 -11.40
CA SER A 137 -15.30 -8.17 -10.99
C SER A 137 -15.42 -8.00 -9.49
N TRP A 138 -15.31 -6.74 -9.06
CA TRP A 138 -15.56 -6.27 -7.71
C TRP A 138 -16.41 -5.02 -7.77
N LYS A 139 -17.47 -4.94 -6.95
CA LYS A 139 -18.41 -3.83 -6.93
C LYS A 139 -18.58 -3.25 -5.54
N ALA A 140 -18.64 -1.93 -5.45
CA ALA A 140 -18.93 -1.19 -4.24
C ALA A 140 -19.86 -0.01 -4.53
N GLU A 141 -20.66 0.35 -3.54
CA GLU A 141 -21.55 1.51 -3.54
C GLU A 141 -21.06 2.60 -2.58
N LYS A 142 -21.49 3.83 -2.80
CA LYS A 142 -21.18 4.98 -1.96
C LYS A 142 -21.61 4.74 -0.51
N PHE A 143 -20.74 5.12 0.43
CA PHE A 143 -21.04 5.14 1.84
C PHE A 143 -21.35 6.58 2.27
N ALA A 144 -22.61 6.86 2.56
CA ALA A 144 -23.08 8.22 2.86
C ALA A 144 -22.49 8.79 4.18
N ASP A 145 -22.21 7.90 5.15
CA ASP A 145 -21.63 8.29 6.45
C ASP A 145 -20.08 8.35 6.45
N PHE A 146 -19.45 8.50 5.28
CA PHE A 146 -17.98 8.58 5.20
C PHE A 146 -17.45 9.83 5.91
N HIS A 147 -16.48 9.66 6.79
CA HIS A 147 -16.00 10.68 7.72
C HIS A 147 -15.19 11.83 7.09
N HIS A 148 -14.81 11.73 5.83
CA HIS A 148 -14.20 12.82 5.07
C HIS A 148 -15.19 13.59 4.19
N GLY A 149 -16.48 13.34 4.33
CA GLY A 149 -17.53 14.03 3.59
C GLY A 149 -18.05 13.25 2.38
N ASP A 150 -18.73 13.95 1.49
CA ASP A 150 -19.42 13.34 0.37
C ASP A 150 -18.47 12.87 -0.73
N ASN A 151 -18.73 11.69 -1.26
CA ASN A 151 -18.00 11.12 -2.37
C ASN A 151 -18.61 11.55 -3.70
N CYS A 152 -17.79 11.88 -4.68
CA CYS A 152 -18.25 12.33 -5.99
C CYS A 152 -18.88 11.23 -6.88
N LEU A 153 -18.58 9.95 -6.60
CA LEU A 153 -19.12 8.82 -7.36
C LEU A 153 -20.11 8.03 -6.53
N ASP A 154 -21.20 7.57 -7.16
CA ASP A 154 -22.23 6.76 -6.49
C ASP A 154 -21.76 5.33 -6.21
N GLY A 155 -20.73 4.87 -6.89
CA GLY A 155 -20.13 3.57 -6.68
C GLY A 155 -18.97 3.31 -7.61
N THR A 156 -18.36 2.15 -7.46
CA THR A 156 -17.26 1.67 -8.31
C THR A 156 -17.50 0.22 -8.71
N GLU A 157 -17.19 -0.11 -9.94
CA GLU A 157 -17.13 -1.48 -10.40
C GLU A 157 -15.80 -1.71 -11.12
N SER A 158 -15.00 -2.65 -10.61
CA SER A 158 -13.68 -2.98 -11.16
C SER A 158 -13.73 -4.33 -11.85
N PHE A 159 -13.18 -4.41 -13.05
CA PHE A 159 -13.13 -5.62 -13.86
C PHE A 159 -11.71 -6.13 -14.01
N ARG A 160 -11.54 -7.45 -13.96
CA ARG A 160 -10.26 -8.07 -14.26
C ARG A 160 -10.14 -8.35 -15.75
N ILE A 161 -9.54 -7.44 -16.49
CA ILE A 161 -9.33 -7.56 -17.93
C ILE A 161 -7.81 -7.62 -18.24
N LYS A 162 -7.47 -8.29 -19.34
CA LYS A 162 -6.07 -8.48 -19.75
C LYS A 162 -5.57 -7.36 -20.66
N LYS A 163 -6.46 -6.86 -21.53
CA LYS A 163 -6.17 -5.78 -22.47
C LYS A 163 -7.15 -4.64 -22.19
N VAL A 164 -6.64 -3.45 -22.00
CA VAL A 164 -7.37 -2.30 -21.48
C VAL A 164 -7.83 -1.36 -22.59
N ALA A 165 -7.07 -1.30 -23.69
CA ALA A 165 -7.31 -0.33 -24.74
C ALA A 165 -8.68 -0.47 -25.39
N GLU A 166 -9.06 -1.68 -25.81
CA GLU A 166 -10.34 -1.89 -26.48
C GLU A 166 -11.56 -1.56 -25.58
N PRO A 167 -11.63 -2.01 -24.31
CA PRO A 167 -12.71 -1.62 -23.40
C PRO A 167 -12.79 -0.12 -23.09
N LEU A 168 -11.66 0.58 -23.04
CA LEU A 168 -11.64 2.04 -22.89
C LEU A 168 -12.18 2.74 -24.13
N ILE A 169 -11.72 2.36 -25.32
CA ILE A 169 -12.18 2.91 -26.61
C ILE A 169 -13.68 2.64 -26.79
N GLY A 170 -14.13 1.45 -26.42
CA GLY A 170 -15.53 1.05 -26.51
C GLY A 170 -16.45 1.60 -25.39
N GLY A 171 -15.92 2.38 -24.44
CA GLY A 171 -16.67 2.95 -23.32
C GLY A 171 -17.17 1.94 -22.29
N GLN A 172 -16.67 0.71 -22.31
CA GLN A 172 -17.03 -0.33 -21.33
C GLN A 172 -16.40 -0.09 -19.95
N ILE A 173 -15.26 0.59 -19.92
CA ILE A 173 -14.61 1.07 -18.70
C ILE A 173 -14.24 2.54 -18.86
N MET A 174 -14.22 3.27 -17.76
CA MET A 174 -13.93 4.71 -17.74
C MET A 174 -12.48 5.01 -17.35
N ALA A 175 -11.81 4.09 -16.65
CA ALA A 175 -10.46 4.33 -16.15
C ALA A 175 -9.66 3.04 -16.00
N GLU A 176 -8.36 3.14 -16.19
CA GLU A 176 -7.36 2.12 -15.83
C GLU A 176 -6.35 2.73 -14.87
N TRP A 177 -6.16 2.09 -13.70
CA TRP A 177 -5.34 2.62 -12.63
C TRP A 177 -4.00 1.87 -12.43
N ARG A 178 -3.85 0.68 -13.03
CA ARG A 178 -2.60 -0.11 -12.92
C ARG A 178 -1.51 0.34 -13.85
N GLY A 179 -1.89 0.99 -14.92
CA GLY A 179 -1.00 1.52 -15.92
C GLY A 179 -1.15 0.88 -17.29
N THR A 180 -0.91 1.70 -18.29
CA THR A 180 -1.08 1.39 -19.72
C THR A 180 0.29 1.31 -20.38
N ALA A 181 0.64 0.19 -21.01
CA ALA A 181 1.92 0.00 -21.68
C ALA A 181 2.12 1.04 -22.80
N PRO A 182 3.38 1.43 -23.14
CA PRO A 182 3.62 2.43 -24.15
C PRO A 182 2.91 2.20 -25.50
N PRO A 183 2.85 0.98 -26.06
CA PRO A 183 2.09 0.73 -27.29
C PRO A 183 0.58 0.98 -27.15
N GLU A 184 -0.01 0.59 -26.01
CA GLU A 184 -1.43 0.87 -25.76
C GLU A 184 -1.71 2.35 -25.60
N ARG A 185 -0.79 3.11 -24.98
CA ARG A 185 -0.93 4.58 -24.88
C ARG A 185 -0.95 5.25 -26.24
N VAL A 186 -0.10 4.81 -27.17
CA VAL A 186 -0.09 5.30 -28.55
C VAL A 186 -1.44 5.01 -29.23
N LEU A 187 -1.94 3.79 -29.08
CA LEU A 187 -3.24 3.40 -29.63
C LEU A 187 -4.40 4.24 -29.03
N LEU A 188 -4.45 4.36 -27.71
CA LEU A 188 -5.50 5.15 -27.03
C LEU A 188 -5.47 6.62 -27.46
N LYS A 189 -4.28 7.23 -27.56
CA LYS A 189 -4.17 8.62 -28.01
C LYS A 189 -4.61 8.78 -29.46
N LYS A 190 -4.29 7.81 -30.33
CA LYS A 190 -4.73 7.80 -31.73
C LYS A 190 -6.24 7.69 -31.87
N GLU A 191 -6.87 6.76 -31.14
CA GLU A 191 -8.29 6.45 -31.31
C GLU A 191 -9.23 7.39 -30.52
N MET A 192 -8.76 7.91 -29.37
CA MET A 192 -9.59 8.72 -28.47
C MET A 192 -9.22 10.21 -28.49
N GLY A 193 -8.07 10.59 -29.00
CA GLY A 193 -7.63 11.99 -29.08
C GLY A 193 -7.61 12.67 -27.71
N ASP A 194 -8.40 13.73 -27.55
CA ASP A 194 -8.50 14.51 -26.31
C ASP A 194 -9.53 13.94 -25.32
N ASN A 195 -10.27 12.90 -25.70
CA ASN A 195 -11.17 12.19 -24.79
C ASN A 195 -10.45 11.23 -23.84
N VAL A 196 -9.13 11.07 -23.95
CA VAL A 196 -8.32 10.30 -23.01
C VAL A 196 -7.26 11.16 -22.37
N SER A 197 -7.16 11.11 -21.04
CA SER A 197 -6.09 11.73 -20.27
C SER A 197 -5.18 10.68 -19.65
N PHE A 198 -3.87 10.99 -19.56
CA PHE A 198 -2.90 10.12 -18.92
C PHE A 198 -2.26 10.84 -17.74
N GLN A 199 -2.30 10.21 -16.58
CA GLN A 199 -1.54 10.64 -15.41
C GLN A 199 -0.30 9.77 -15.31
N ALA A 200 0.87 10.35 -15.55
CA ALA A 200 2.15 9.65 -15.40
C ALA A 200 2.85 10.13 -14.13
N LYS A 201 3.17 9.19 -13.25
CA LYS A 201 3.97 9.40 -12.04
C LYS A 201 5.02 8.30 -11.95
N THR A 202 6.21 8.66 -11.49
CA THR A 202 7.22 7.67 -11.13
C THR A 202 6.72 6.87 -9.94
N LEU A 203 6.55 5.57 -10.12
CA LEU A 203 6.21 4.68 -9.01
C LEU A 203 7.47 4.36 -8.22
N MET A 204 7.38 4.37 -6.89
CA MET A 204 8.44 3.91 -5.99
C MET A 204 8.49 2.37 -5.99
N THR A 205 8.71 1.79 -7.16
CA THR A 205 8.71 0.34 -7.39
C THR A 205 9.99 -0.07 -8.11
N LEU A 206 10.61 -1.14 -7.64
CA LEU A 206 11.81 -1.72 -8.25
C LEU A 206 11.49 -3.06 -8.89
N TRP A 207 12.08 -3.32 -10.06
CA TRP A 207 12.23 -4.66 -10.57
C TRP A 207 13.45 -5.29 -9.90
N VAL A 208 13.23 -6.36 -9.16
CA VAL A 208 14.30 -7.04 -8.41
C VAL A 208 14.37 -8.52 -8.76
N VAL A 209 15.57 -9.05 -8.79
CA VAL A 209 15.82 -10.50 -8.80
C VAL A 209 16.17 -10.90 -7.37
N SER A 210 15.23 -11.58 -6.69
CA SER A 210 15.45 -12.06 -5.33
C SER A 210 16.16 -13.41 -5.35
N LEU A 211 17.34 -13.47 -4.73
CA LEU A 211 18.12 -14.70 -4.60
C LEU A 211 17.89 -15.31 -3.21
N ASN A 212 17.39 -16.54 -3.16
CA ASN A 212 17.20 -17.24 -1.89
C ASN A 212 18.55 -17.65 -1.28
N SER A 213 19.03 -16.92 -0.29
CA SER A 213 20.29 -17.15 0.39
C SER A 213 20.36 -18.49 1.15
N LYS A 214 19.24 -19.19 1.36
CA LYS A 214 19.22 -20.56 1.91
C LYS A 214 19.62 -21.62 0.88
N THR A 215 19.56 -21.32 -0.41
CA THR A 215 20.01 -22.21 -1.48
C THR A 215 21.53 -22.23 -1.50
N LYS A 216 22.14 -23.44 -1.50
CA LYS A 216 23.60 -23.64 -1.41
C LYS A 216 24.40 -22.78 -2.41
N ALA A 217 23.95 -22.68 -3.66
CA ALA A 217 24.61 -21.85 -4.67
C ALA A 217 24.62 -20.35 -4.31
N PHE A 218 23.56 -19.84 -3.66
CA PHE A 218 23.43 -18.41 -3.32
C PHE A 218 23.90 -18.05 -1.92
N GLN A 219 24.40 -19.00 -1.14
CA GLN A 219 25.12 -18.70 0.12
C GLN A 219 26.44 -17.98 -0.16
N ASN A 220 27.09 -18.29 -1.28
CA ASN A 220 28.31 -17.61 -1.68
C ASN A 220 28.04 -16.20 -2.19
N LYS A 221 28.61 -15.19 -1.50
CA LYS A 221 28.50 -13.77 -1.85
C LYS A 221 28.99 -13.49 -3.28
N LYS A 222 30.10 -14.15 -3.71
CA LYS A 222 30.68 -13.94 -5.05
C LYS A 222 29.75 -14.39 -6.15
N VAL A 223 28.99 -15.49 -5.94
CA VAL A 223 27.98 -15.95 -6.89
C VAL A 223 26.86 -14.91 -7.05
N ARG A 224 26.37 -14.36 -5.95
CA ARG A 224 25.37 -13.29 -5.98
C ARG A 224 25.86 -12.04 -6.71
N GLN A 225 27.11 -11.63 -6.45
CA GLN A 225 27.76 -10.51 -7.12
C GLN A 225 27.90 -10.78 -8.64
N ALA A 226 28.38 -11.98 -9.03
CA ALA A 226 28.52 -12.36 -10.42
C ALA A 226 27.17 -12.27 -11.18
N ILE A 227 26.08 -12.78 -10.60
CA ILE A 227 24.74 -12.67 -11.19
C ILE A 227 24.36 -11.20 -11.39
N ASN A 228 24.61 -10.36 -10.38
CA ASN A 228 24.32 -8.93 -10.46
C ASN A 228 25.11 -8.24 -11.58
N MET A 229 26.37 -8.61 -11.78
CA MET A 229 27.26 -8.08 -12.82
C MET A 229 26.91 -8.58 -14.22
N CYS A 230 26.34 -9.80 -14.36
CA CYS A 230 25.91 -10.35 -15.64
C CYS A 230 24.67 -9.66 -16.24
N ILE A 231 23.93 -8.90 -15.44
CA ILE A 231 22.71 -8.21 -15.92
C ILE A 231 23.09 -6.87 -16.51
N ASP A 232 23.04 -6.74 -17.85
CA ASP A 232 23.19 -5.44 -18.52
C ASP A 232 21.97 -4.55 -18.26
N ARG A 233 22.07 -3.77 -17.20
CA ARG A 233 21.02 -2.83 -16.79
C ARG A 233 20.92 -1.60 -17.70
N HIS A 234 21.98 -1.19 -18.37
CA HIS A 234 21.98 -0.04 -19.23
C HIS A 234 21.26 -0.27 -20.55
N THR A 235 21.72 -1.28 -21.30
CA THR A 235 21.12 -1.60 -22.62
C THR A 235 19.78 -2.32 -22.46
N GLY A 236 19.70 -3.23 -21.49
CA GLY A 236 18.48 -3.99 -21.20
C GLY A 236 17.31 -3.10 -20.78
N LEU A 237 17.52 -2.14 -19.88
CA LEU A 237 16.48 -1.21 -19.44
C LEU A 237 15.98 -0.30 -20.56
N LYS A 238 16.86 0.19 -21.45
CA LYS A 238 16.46 0.98 -22.63
C LYS A 238 15.56 0.18 -23.58
N LYS A 239 15.80 -1.13 -23.73
CA LYS A 239 14.94 -2.02 -24.53
C LYS A 239 13.61 -2.29 -23.82
N LEU A 240 13.64 -2.59 -22.53
CA LEU A 240 12.44 -2.83 -21.73
C LEU A 240 11.52 -1.61 -21.64
N ALA A 241 12.06 -0.41 -21.52
CA ALA A 241 11.29 0.83 -21.45
C ALA A 241 10.42 1.09 -22.69
N LYS A 242 10.69 0.43 -23.82
CA LYS A 242 9.85 0.53 -25.02
C LYS A 242 8.55 -0.25 -24.91
N ILE A 243 8.49 -1.26 -24.05
CA ILE A 243 7.36 -2.19 -23.94
C ILE A 243 6.78 -2.31 -22.50
N THR A 244 7.45 -1.71 -21.53
CA THR A 244 7.02 -1.72 -20.11
C THR A 244 7.12 -0.33 -19.50
N PHE A 245 6.70 -0.20 -18.25
CA PHE A 245 6.82 1.04 -17.43
C PHE A 245 8.20 1.24 -16.81
N THR A 246 9.21 0.52 -17.24
CA THR A 246 10.55 0.59 -16.65
C THR A 246 11.23 1.91 -17.04
N ALA A 247 11.74 2.64 -16.05
CA ALA A 247 12.60 3.77 -16.35
C ALA A 247 13.90 3.31 -17.03
N PRO A 248 14.38 4.00 -18.05
CA PRO A 248 15.59 3.60 -18.80
C PRO A 248 16.89 3.91 -18.04
N ARG A 249 16.85 3.98 -16.73
CA ARG A 249 17.96 4.33 -15.84
C ARG A 249 18.09 3.29 -14.73
N PRO A 250 19.28 2.70 -14.53
CA PRO A 250 19.52 1.82 -13.39
C PRO A 250 19.44 2.62 -12.08
N SER A 251 19.01 1.95 -11.03
CA SER A 251 19.00 2.49 -9.67
C SER A 251 19.58 1.45 -8.70
N GLY A 252 19.98 1.89 -7.52
CA GLY A 252 20.27 1.01 -6.40
C GLY A 252 19.00 0.44 -5.79
N TYR A 253 19.04 0.08 -4.50
CA TYR A 253 17.88 -0.37 -3.75
C TYR A 253 16.81 0.74 -3.63
N LEU A 254 17.25 2.00 -3.58
CA LEU A 254 16.38 3.17 -3.59
C LEU A 254 16.31 3.77 -5.01
N LEU A 255 15.15 4.27 -5.37
CA LEU A 255 14.94 4.92 -6.65
C LEU A 255 15.69 6.26 -6.72
N TYR A 256 16.25 6.57 -7.88
CA TYR A 256 17.07 7.76 -8.13
C TYR A 256 16.35 9.10 -7.85
N ASP A 257 15.03 9.13 -7.87
CA ASP A 257 14.22 10.32 -7.61
C ASP A 257 13.75 10.43 -6.15
N THR A 258 14.23 9.56 -5.24
CA THR A 258 13.86 9.61 -3.84
C THR A 258 14.84 10.40 -3.01
N PHE A 259 14.38 10.99 -1.93
CA PHE A 259 15.19 11.78 -1.01
C PHE A 259 16.40 11.01 -0.44
N TYR A 260 16.28 9.69 -0.31
CA TYR A 260 17.34 8.83 0.21
C TYR A 260 18.22 8.18 -0.86
N ALA A 261 18.00 8.50 -2.14
CA ALA A 261 18.82 7.93 -3.21
C ALA A 261 20.24 8.44 -3.15
N LEU A 262 21.19 7.54 -3.38
CA LEU A 262 22.59 7.94 -3.56
C LEU A 262 22.73 8.77 -4.84
N PRO A 263 23.59 9.80 -4.83
CA PRO A 263 24.01 10.48 -6.04
C PRO A 263 24.63 9.49 -7.03
N ASP A 264 24.51 9.76 -8.31
CA ASP A 264 25.06 8.88 -9.36
C ASP A 264 26.54 8.57 -9.15
N GLU A 265 27.33 9.59 -8.74
CA GLU A 265 28.75 9.45 -8.47
C GLU A 265 29.07 8.40 -7.38
N GLU A 266 28.20 8.26 -6.40
CA GLU A 266 28.34 7.24 -5.35
C GLU A 266 27.74 5.89 -5.79
N LEU A 267 26.61 5.93 -6.54
CA LEU A 267 25.95 4.74 -7.04
C LEU A 267 26.86 3.94 -7.99
N TYR A 268 27.58 4.62 -8.88
CA TYR A 268 28.47 3.96 -9.85
C TYR A 268 29.77 3.41 -9.26
N LYS A 269 30.11 3.74 -8.00
CA LYS A 269 31.21 3.10 -7.27
C LYS A 269 30.84 1.71 -6.71
N ILE A 270 29.56 1.38 -6.65
CA ILE A 270 29.09 0.10 -6.13
C ILE A 270 29.25 -0.97 -7.21
N PRO A 271 29.97 -2.08 -6.94
CA PRO A 271 30.16 -3.15 -7.91
C PRO A 271 28.85 -3.77 -8.39
N GLY A 272 28.64 -3.81 -9.69
CA GLY A 272 27.46 -4.35 -10.35
C GLY A 272 26.41 -3.34 -10.61
#